data_a53a74e49233fe648fc9aff5a609f117
#
_entry.id   a53a74e49233fe648fc9aff5a609f117
#
_cell.length_a   1.000
_cell.length_b   1.000
_cell.length_c   1.000
_cell.angle_alpha   90.00
_cell.angle_beta   90.00
_cell.angle_gamma   90.00
#
_symmetry.space_group_name_H-M   'P 1'
#
loop_
_entity.id
_entity.type
_entity.pdbx_description
1 polymer ?
#
loop_
_entity_poly.entity_id
_entity_poly.type
_entity_poly.pdbx_seq_one_letter_code
_entity_poly.pdbx_strand_id
1 'polypeptide(L)'
;LTAARRLGVRPWPFALATVWLANTASLLLPVSNLTNLLLVDRTGWSVATYVGRMWLPALVALGVSVLLLALLLRRDLVGRYEHPDPPVPHDRALFRLAVAVCLLLGPAFVLGVPPWLVGCVAALVLAVAFAVRRRSELRLGLVPWQLVVTTLALFLVVGLLEQHGLTAWLTTVAGSGPDSLGLLLRTAFTGAVASNLVNNLPAYLALEPVASSSPDRLLALLIGTNLGPLITLWGSLATLLWRDRCRSGDLTVSWTRFAVAGAIGVPILLVTSTLALWLTR
;
A
#
# COMPACT_ATOMS: atom_id res chain seq x y z
N LEU A 1 -7.13 -13.42 -9.29
CA LEU A 1 -6.96 -14.00 -10.63
C LEU A 1 -7.76 -15.29 -10.79
N THR A 2 -7.58 -16.27 -9.89
CA THR A 2 -8.29 -17.57 -9.95
C THR A 2 -9.80 -17.41 -9.95
N ALA A 3 -10.35 -16.53 -9.10
CA ALA A 3 -11.79 -16.26 -9.08
C ALA A 3 -12.29 -15.67 -10.41
N ALA A 4 -11.57 -14.69 -10.98
CA ALA A 4 -11.95 -14.08 -12.25
C ALA A 4 -11.95 -15.12 -13.40
N ARG A 5 -10.95 -16.01 -13.43
CA ARG A 5 -10.90 -17.10 -14.44
C ARG A 5 -12.03 -18.09 -14.29
N ARG A 6 -12.39 -18.47 -13.05
CA ARG A 6 -13.53 -19.36 -12.79
C ARG A 6 -14.88 -18.75 -13.18
N LEU A 7 -15.00 -17.43 -13.05
CA LEU A 7 -16.18 -16.66 -13.47
C LEU A 7 -16.22 -16.40 -14.98
N GLY A 8 -15.22 -16.87 -15.76
CA GLY A 8 -15.14 -16.60 -17.20
C GLY A 8 -14.92 -15.12 -17.56
N VAL A 9 -14.51 -14.28 -16.57
CA VAL A 9 -14.32 -12.84 -16.79
C VAL A 9 -12.84 -12.49 -16.95
N ARG A 10 -12.58 -11.36 -17.62
CA ARG A 10 -11.20 -10.88 -17.83
C ARG A 10 -10.50 -10.62 -16.50
N PRO A 11 -9.32 -11.20 -16.22
CA PRO A 11 -8.62 -11.03 -14.94
C PRO A 11 -8.07 -9.61 -14.72
N TRP A 12 -7.77 -8.87 -15.78
CA TRP A 12 -7.13 -7.55 -15.71
C TRP A 12 -7.89 -6.52 -14.85
N PRO A 13 -9.21 -6.30 -15.01
CA PRO A 13 -9.95 -5.35 -14.18
C PRO A 13 -9.85 -5.65 -12.69
N PHE A 14 -9.94 -6.92 -12.30
CA PHE A 14 -9.82 -7.34 -10.90
C PHE A 14 -8.40 -7.18 -10.38
N ALA A 15 -7.41 -7.48 -11.21
CA ALA A 15 -6.01 -7.26 -10.85
C ALA A 15 -5.72 -5.77 -10.63
N LEU A 16 -6.17 -4.89 -11.53
CA LEU A 16 -6.00 -3.44 -11.40
C LEU A 16 -6.71 -2.90 -10.15
N ALA A 17 -7.96 -3.30 -9.93
CA ALA A 17 -8.71 -2.92 -8.73
C ALA A 17 -7.99 -3.36 -7.45
N THR A 18 -7.44 -4.57 -7.42
CA THR A 18 -6.70 -5.08 -6.26
C THR A 18 -5.50 -4.20 -5.90
N VAL A 19 -4.66 -3.84 -6.86
CA VAL A 19 -3.46 -3.03 -6.56
C VAL A 19 -3.81 -1.58 -6.22
N TRP A 20 -4.83 -1.02 -6.86
CA TRP A 20 -5.30 0.32 -6.54
C TRP A 20 -5.84 0.39 -5.12
N LEU A 21 -6.74 -0.52 -4.76
CA LEU A 21 -7.32 -0.58 -3.42
C LEU A 21 -6.27 -0.96 -2.36
N ALA A 22 -5.30 -1.81 -2.67
CA ALA A 22 -4.22 -2.14 -1.75
C ALA A 22 -3.38 -0.90 -1.37
N ASN A 23 -3.14 0.03 -2.30
CA ASN A 23 -2.44 1.27 -2.00
C ASN A 23 -3.35 2.33 -1.36
N THR A 24 -4.57 2.53 -1.88
CA THR A 24 -5.45 3.63 -1.42
C THR A 24 -6.15 3.32 -0.10
N ALA A 25 -6.62 2.10 0.12
CA ALA A 25 -7.24 1.70 1.38
C ALA A 25 -6.23 1.55 2.54
N SER A 26 -4.93 1.48 2.23
CA SER A 26 -3.88 1.38 3.25
C SER A 26 -3.69 2.66 4.08
N LEU A 27 -4.26 3.78 3.68
CA LEU A 27 -4.15 5.05 4.42
C LEU A 27 -4.86 5.05 5.78
N LEU A 28 -5.88 4.21 5.99
CA LEU A 28 -6.76 4.33 7.16
C LEU A 28 -6.10 3.85 8.46
N LEU A 29 -5.33 2.78 8.42
CA LEU A 29 -4.77 2.17 9.63
C LEU A 29 -3.23 2.22 9.62
N PRO A 30 -2.58 2.45 10.77
CA PRO A 30 -1.12 2.43 10.87
C PRO A 30 -0.51 1.14 10.33
N VAL A 31 -1.06 -0.01 10.69
CA VAL A 31 -0.54 -1.34 10.33
C VAL A 31 -0.70 -1.69 8.84
N SER A 32 -1.52 -0.94 8.12
CA SER A 32 -1.81 -1.23 6.69
C SER A 32 -0.66 -0.91 5.75
N ASN A 33 0.27 -0.05 6.18
CA ASN A 33 1.47 0.30 5.39
C ASN A 33 2.64 0.61 6.32
N LEU A 34 3.84 0.22 5.91
CA LEU A 34 5.05 0.45 6.70
C LEU A 34 5.35 1.95 6.87
N THR A 35 5.05 2.77 5.89
CA THR A 35 5.20 4.24 5.98
C THR A 35 4.30 4.84 7.06
N ASN A 36 3.07 4.32 7.22
CA ASN A 36 2.16 4.75 8.28
C ASN A 36 2.69 4.36 9.66
N LEU A 37 3.26 3.14 9.80
CA LEU A 37 3.88 2.70 11.04
C LEU A 37 5.08 3.58 11.43
N LEU A 38 5.91 3.95 10.47
CA LEU A 38 7.04 4.86 10.69
C LEU A 38 6.57 6.23 11.18
N LEU A 39 5.50 6.78 10.60
CA LEU A 39 4.92 8.03 11.08
C LEU A 39 4.44 7.91 12.53
N VAL A 40 3.70 6.86 12.85
CA VAL A 40 3.17 6.63 14.21
C VAL A 40 4.31 6.44 15.22
N ASP A 41 5.35 5.70 14.87
CA ASP A 41 6.54 5.53 15.68
C ASP A 41 7.27 6.87 15.90
N ARG A 42 7.45 7.64 14.84
CA ARG A 42 8.10 8.96 14.88
C ARG A 42 7.36 9.98 15.72
N THR A 43 6.03 10.01 15.62
CA THR A 43 5.19 10.99 16.29
C THR A 43 4.76 10.57 17.69
N GLY A 44 4.88 9.29 18.04
CA GLY A 44 4.34 8.72 19.29
C GLY A 44 2.81 8.70 19.33
N TRP A 45 2.12 8.80 18.18
CA TRP A 45 0.67 8.83 18.15
C TRP A 45 0.05 7.48 18.50
N SER A 46 -1.11 7.53 19.14
CA SER A 46 -1.96 6.36 19.26
C SER A 46 -2.63 6.02 17.93
N VAL A 47 -3.09 4.77 17.78
CA VAL A 47 -3.89 4.35 16.61
C VAL A 47 -5.12 5.25 16.45
N ALA A 48 -5.79 5.60 17.57
CA ALA A 48 -6.96 6.47 17.56
C ALA A 48 -6.63 7.89 17.06
N THR A 49 -5.51 8.46 17.47
CA THR A 49 -5.04 9.77 17.01
C THR A 49 -4.76 9.75 15.51
N TYR A 50 -4.06 8.73 15.02
CA TYR A 50 -3.78 8.56 13.59
C TYR A 50 -5.07 8.44 12.78
N VAL A 51 -5.97 7.53 13.19
CA VAL A 51 -7.26 7.32 12.50
C VAL A 51 -8.10 8.59 12.55
N GLY A 52 -8.15 9.29 13.67
CA GLY A 52 -8.87 10.56 13.82
C GLY A 52 -8.41 11.65 12.84
N ARG A 53 -7.14 11.63 12.43
CA ARG A 53 -6.59 12.56 11.42
C ARG A 53 -6.75 12.07 9.98
N MET A 54 -6.70 10.76 9.76
CA MET A 54 -6.63 10.16 8.43
C MET A 54 -7.96 9.58 7.93
N TRP A 55 -9.02 9.49 8.76
CA TRP A 55 -10.27 8.85 8.35
C TRP A 55 -10.91 9.50 7.11
N LEU A 56 -11.01 10.84 7.07
CA LEU A 56 -11.61 11.52 5.93
C LEU A 56 -10.72 11.47 4.68
N PRO A 57 -9.42 11.79 4.73
CA PRO A 57 -8.51 11.56 3.60
C PRO A 57 -8.57 10.14 3.06
N ALA A 58 -8.60 9.13 3.93
CA ALA A 58 -8.65 7.72 3.53
C ALA A 58 -10.00 7.35 2.88
N LEU A 59 -11.13 7.81 3.42
CA LEU A 59 -12.45 7.60 2.81
C LEU A 59 -12.57 8.27 1.45
N VAL A 60 -12.05 9.49 1.31
CA VAL A 60 -12.02 10.20 0.03
C VAL A 60 -11.12 9.47 -0.96
N ALA A 61 -9.92 9.03 -0.55
CA ALA A 61 -9.04 8.24 -1.40
C ALA A 61 -9.71 6.95 -1.89
N LEU A 62 -10.37 6.23 -0.98
CA LEU A 62 -11.09 4.99 -1.30
C LEU A 62 -12.27 5.27 -2.25
N GLY A 63 -13.12 6.23 -1.92
CA GLY A 63 -14.31 6.58 -2.73
C GLY A 63 -13.91 7.04 -4.14
N VAL A 64 -12.93 7.93 -4.25
CA VAL A 64 -12.40 8.39 -5.54
C VAL A 64 -11.76 7.25 -6.32
N SER A 65 -11.01 6.35 -5.66
CA SER A 65 -10.44 5.17 -6.32
C SER A 65 -11.51 4.25 -6.89
N VAL A 66 -12.56 3.95 -6.12
CA VAL A 66 -13.68 3.12 -6.58
C VAL A 66 -14.40 3.78 -7.76
N LEU A 67 -14.65 5.09 -7.69
CA LEU A 67 -15.26 5.85 -8.79
C LEU A 67 -14.40 5.81 -10.05
N LEU A 68 -13.10 6.10 -9.93
CA LEU A 68 -12.17 6.08 -11.07
C LEU A 68 -12.07 4.68 -11.69
N LEU A 69 -11.96 3.63 -10.86
CA LEU A 69 -11.97 2.25 -11.32
C LEU A 69 -13.28 1.89 -12.03
N ALA A 70 -14.42 2.29 -11.48
CA ALA A 70 -15.72 2.06 -12.11
C ALA A 70 -15.82 2.74 -13.48
N LEU A 71 -15.32 3.97 -13.61
CA LEU A 71 -15.30 4.71 -14.87
C LEU A 71 -14.32 4.12 -15.89
N LEU A 72 -13.10 3.79 -15.46
CA LEU A 72 -12.04 3.23 -16.32
C LEU A 72 -12.40 1.83 -16.82
N LEU A 73 -13.02 1.02 -15.96
CA LEU A 73 -13.35 -0.38 -16.21
C LEU A 73 -14.82 -0.60 -16.59
N ARG A 74 -15.59 0.47 -16.83
CA ARG A 74 -17.04 0.40 -17.09
C ARG A 74 -17.43 -0.62 -18.17
N ARG A 75 -16.60 -0.78 -19.19
CA ARG A 75 -16.84 -1.73 -20.29
C ARG A 75 -16.58 -3.18 -19.88
N ASP A 76 -15.72 -3.41 -18.89
CA ASP A 76 -15.41 -4.74 -18.37
C ASP A 76 -16.33 -5.15 -17.22
N LEU A 77 -17.09 -4.20 -16.65
CA LEU A 77 -18.07 -4.44 -15.58
C LEU A 77 -19.46 -4.80 -16.11
N VAL A 78 -19.70 -4.63 -17.40
CA VAL A 78 -20.97 -4.98 -18.05
C VAL A 78 -20.88 -6.39 -18.60
N GLY A 79 -21.78 -7.27 -18.18
CA GLY A 79 -21.83 -8.65 -18.65
C GLY A 79 -22.53 -9.57 -17.67
N ARG A 80 -22.77 -10.79 -18.12
CA ARG A 80 -23.24 -11.90 -17.26
C ARG A 80 -22.05 -12.80 -16.97
N TYR A 81 -21.96 -13.30 -15.76
CA TYR A 81 -20.99 -14.31 -15.37
C TYR A 81 -21.70 -15.55 -14.84
N GLU A 82 -21.09 -16.68 -15.07
CA GLU A 82 -21.56 -17.94 -14.51
C GLU A 82 -21.19 -17.99 -13.03
N HIS A 83 -22.08 -18.54 -12.20
CA HIS A 83 -21.77 -18.81 -10.80
C HIS A 83 -21.13 -20.20 -10.71
N PRO A 84 -19.79 -20.28 -10.65
CA PRO A 84 -19.15 -21.55 -10.42
C PRO A 84 -19.37 -22.01 -8.99
N ASP A 85 -19.37 -23.29 -8.77
CA ASP A 85 -19.43 -23.86 -7.43
C ASP A 85 -18.30 -23.29 -6.56
N PRO A 86 -18.59 -22.93 -5.30
CA PRO A 86 -17.58 -22.39 -4.40
C PRO A 86 -16.43 -23.42 -4.23
N PRO A 87 -15.16 -22.96 -4.25
CA PRO A 87 -14.04 -23.86 -4.08
C PRO A 87 -14.09 -24.52 -2.71
N VAL A 88 -14.11 -25.84 -2.70
CA VAL A 88 -14.02 -26.59 -1.44
C VAL A 88 -12.55 -26.65 -1.02
N PRO A 89 -12.19 -26.17 0.18
CA PRO A 89 -10.82 -26.27 0.68
C PRO A 89 -10.40 -27.76 0.79
N HIS A 90 -9.24 -28.10 0.27
CA HIS A 90 -8.70 -29.47 0.36
C HIS A 90 -8.46 -29.91 1.82
N ASP A 91 -8.11 -28.96 2.70
CA ASP A 91 -7.99 -29.16 4.15
C ASP A 91 -8.80 -28.11 4.88
N ARG A 92 -10.01 -28.49 5.33
CA ARG A 92 -10.93 -27.60 6.03
C ARG A 92 -10.38 -27.10 7.37
N ALA A 93 -9.58 -27.91 8.08
CA ALA A 93 -9.03 -27.54 9.35
C ALA A 93 -7.94 -26.47 9.18
N LEU A 94 -7.03 -26.67 8.23
CA LEU A 94 -5.99 -25.71 7.88
C LEU A 94 -6.59 -24.38 7.37
N PHE A 95 -7.64 -24.46 6.56
CA PHE A 95 -8.37 -23.28 6.10
C PHE A 95 -9.00 -22.49 7.27
N ARG A 96 -9.70 -23.19 8.20
CA ARG A 96 -10.30 -22.53 9.39
C ARG A 96 -9.25 -21.90 10.27
N LEU A 97 -8.10 -22.57 10.48
CA LEU A 97 -6.99 -22.00 11.23
C LEU A 97 -6.45 -20.74 10.57
N ALA A 98 -6.22 -20.77 9.25
CA ALA A 98 -5.74 -19.60 8.52
C ALA A 98 -6.73 -18.43 8.61
N VAL A 99 -8.03 -18.70 8.47
CA VAL A 99 -9.07 -17.68 8.64
C VAL A 99 -9.05 -17.12 10.07
N ALA A 100 -8.98 -17.98 11.09
CA ALA A 100 -8.92 -17.54 12.50
C ALA A 100 -7.69 -16.67 12.77
N VAL A 101 -6.51 -17.08 12.28
CA VAL A 101 -5.28 -16.28 12.39
C VAL A 101 -5.47 -14.92 11.74
N CYS A 102 -5.98 -14.85 10.51
CA CYS A 102 -6.22 -13.58 9.81
C CYS A 102 -7.23 -12.69 10.55
N LEU A 103 -8.29 -13.26 11.10
CA LEU A 103 -9.30 -12.50 11.86
C LEU A 103 -8.74 -11.96 13.18
N LEU A 104 -7.80 -12.66 13.81
CA LEU A 104 -7.17 -12.21 15.06
C LEU A 104 -6.11 -11.13 14.88
N LEU A 105 -5.54 -10.99 13.68
CA LEU A 105 -4.55 -9.94 13.38
C LEU A 105 -5.10 -8.54 13.62
N GLY A 106 -6.31 -8.26 13.12
CA GLY A 106 -6.95 -6.95 13.27
C GLY A 106 -7.13 -6.51 14.72
N PRO A 107 -7.84 -7.29 15.56
CA PRO A 107 -7.95 -7.00 17.00
C PRO A 107 -6.61 -6.87 17.72
N ALA A 108 -5.62 -7.73 17.42
CA ALA A 108 -4.30 -7.64 18.03
C ALA A 108 -3.61 -6.29 17.75
N PHE A 109 -3.73 -5.78 16.54
CA PHE A 109 -3.18 -4.47 16.18
C PHE A 109 -3.93 -3.32 16.86
N VAL A 110 -5.26 -3.40 16.98
CA VAL A 110 -6.07 -2.39 17.67
C VAL A 110 -5.74 -2.36 19.17
N LEU A 111 -5.44 -3.49 19.77
CA LEU A 111 -4.99 -3.62 21.17
C LEU A 111 -3.56 -3.13 21.40
N GLY A 112 -2.86 -2.67 20.37
CA GLY A 112 -1.51 -2.09 20.46
C GLY A 112 -0.39 -3.14 20.57
N VAL A 113 -0.66 -4.41 20.24
CA VAL A 113 0.41 -5.42 20.19
C VAL A 113 1.38 -5.07 19.05
N PRO A 114 2.70 -5.09 19.28
CA PRO A 114 3.67 -4.75 18.25
C PRO A 114 3.48 -5.55 16.96
N PRO A 115 3.38 -4.91 15.77
CA PRO A 115 3.09 -5.59 14.50
C PRO A 115 4.05 -6.72 14.15
N TRP A 116 5.34 -6.54 14.47
CA TRP A 116 6.35 -7.57 14.24
C TRP A 116 6.08 -8.84 15.07
N LEU A 117 5.66 -8.69 16.31
CA LEU A 117 5.34 -9.83 17.19
C LEU A 117 4.11 -10.58 16.69
N VAL A 118 3.04 -9.85 16.37
CA VAL A 118 1.81 -10.42 15.83
C VAL A 118 2.10 -11.17 14.52
N GLY A 119 2.88 -10.56 13.62
CA GLY A 119 3.28 -11.18 12.36
C GLY A 119 4.13 -12.44 12.54
N CYS A 120 5.13 -12.40 13.44
CA CYS A 120 5.98 -13.57 13.72
C CYS A 120 5.19 -14.71 14.34
N VAL A 121 4.31 -14.44 15.31
CA VAL A 121 3.47 -15.46 15.93
C VAL A 121 2.51 -16.07 14.92
N ALA A 122 1.83 -15.25 14.12
CA ALA A 122 0.93 -15.73 13.07
C ALA A 122 1.66 -16.60 12.05
N ALA A 123 2.83 -16.17 11.60
CA ALA A 123 3.66 -16.92 10.65
C ALA A 123 4.12 -18.26 11.26
N LEU A 124 4.54 -18.27 12.52
CA LEU A 124 4.96 -19.49 13.22
C LEU A 124 3.80 -20.48 13.36
N VAL A 125 2.63 -20.02 13.79
CA VAL A 125 1.42 -20.85 13.95
C VAL A 125 1.06 -21.50 12.60
N LEU A 126 1.03 -20.72 11.52
CA LEU A 126 0.73 -21.24 10.20
C LEU A 126 1.83 -22.19 9.71
N ALA A 127 3.12 -21.84 9.88
CA ALA A 127 4.24 -22.68 9.48
C ALA A 127 4.19 -24.06 10.18
N VAL A 128 3.95 -24.09 11.49
CA VAL A 128 3.80 -25.35 12.23
C VAL A 128 2.60 -26.16 11.72
N ALA A 129 1.45 -25.51 11.52
CA ALA A 129 0.26 -26.19 11.01
C ALA A 129 0.48 -26.77 9.60
N PHE A 130 1.14 -26.03 8.71
CA PHE A 130 1.52 -26.51 7.39
C PHE A 130 2.59 -27.61 7.46
N ALA A 131 3.57 -27.51 8.37
CA ALA A 131 4.60 -28.53 8.56
C ALA A 131 3.98 -29.88 8.96
N VAL A 132 2.95 -29.86 9.82
CA VAL A 132 2.25 -31.08 10.28
C VAL A 132 1.30 -31.63 9.23
N ARG A 133 0.56 -30.77 8.50
CA ARG A 133 -0.54 -31.21 7.64
C ARG A 133 -0.22 -31.21 6.13
N ARG A 134 0.67 -30.34 5.68
CA ARG A 134 1.00 -30.08 4.26
C ARG A 134 2.45 -29.64 4.08
N ARG A 135 3.40 -30.44 4.56
CA ARG A 135 4.82 -30.11 4.54
C ARG A 135 5.37 -29.78 3.14
N SER A 136 4.81 -30.37 2.10
CA SER A 136 5.19 -30.14 0.70
C SER A 136 4.93 -28.70 0.22
N GLU A 137 4.03 -27.99 0.89
CA GLU A 137 3.69 -26.60 0.58
C GLU A 137 4.68 -25.60 1.21
N LEU A 138 5.42 -26.01 2.24
CA LEU A 138 6.45 -25.18 2.88
C LEU A 138 7.73 -25.19 2.04
N ARG A 139 7.95 -24.08 1.34
CA ARG A 139 9.14 -23.88 0.51
C ARG A 139 9.80 -22.56 0.88
N LEU A 140 11.13 -22.49 0.88
CA LEU A 140 11.89 -21.27 1.09
C LEU A 140 11.53 -20.16 0.07
N GLY A 141 11.02 -20.56 -1.10
CA GLY A 141 10.51 -19.63 -2.11
C GLY A 141 9.22 -18.90 -1.75
N LEU A 142 8.55 -19.24 -0.63
CA LEU A 142 7.44 -18.47 -0.09
C LEU A 142 7.90 -17.12 0.48
N VAL A 143 9.16 -17.04 0.92
CA VAL A 143 9.76 -15.80 1.41
C VAL A 143 10.24 -15.01 0.21
N PRO A 144 9.79 -13.77 0.01
CA PRO A 144 10.19 -12.93 -1.12
C PRO A 144 11.58 -12.32 -0.88
N TRP A 145 12.63 -13.14 -0.87
CA TRP A 145 14.01 -12.74 -0.56
C TRP A 145 14.50 -11.57 -1.39
N GLN A 146 14.19 -11.57 -2.69
CA GLN A 146 14.55 -10.48 -3.58
C GLN A 146 13.97 -9.15 -3.09
N LEU A 147 12.73 -9.15 -2.60
CA LEU A 147 12.06 -7.97 -2.06
C LEU A 147 12.75 -7.47 -0.79
N VAL A 148 13.10 -8.39 0.12
CA VAL A 148 13.82 -8.06 1.37
C VAL A 148 15.17 -7.43 1.06
N VAL A 149 15.98 -8.06 0.20
CA VAL A 149 17.29 -7.55 -0.19
C VAL A 149 17.18 -6.19 -0.88
N THR A 150 16.23 -6.05 -1.83
CA THR A 150 16.03 -4.77 -2.53
C THR A 150 15.64 -3.66 -1.55
N THR A 151 14.76 -3.93 -0.60
CA THR A 151 14.33 -2.94 0.40
C THR A 151 15.49 -2.51 1.30
N LEU A 152 16.28 -3.47 1.78
CA LEU A 152 17.48 -3.17 2.59
C LEU A 152 18.52 -2.36 1.80
N ALA A 153 18.76 -2.72 0.54
CA ALA A 153 19.67 -1.96 -0.33
C ALA A 153 19.19 -0.52 -0.55
N LEU A 154 17.87 -0.32 -0.75
CA LEU A 154 17.30 1.02 -0.90
C LEU A 154 17.44 1.86 0.39
N PHE A 155 17.29 1.27 1.56
CA PHE A 155 17.53 1.97 2.83
C PHE A 155 18.98 2.43 2.96
N LEU A 156 19.93 1.57 2.60
CA LEU A 156 21.37 1.93 2.64
C LEU A 156 21.67 3.07 1.66
N VAL A 157 21.11 3.03 0.44
CA VAL A 157 21.31 4.08 -0.56
C VAL A 157 20.71 5.42 -0.07
N VAL A 158 19.49 5.42 0.47
CA VAL A 158 18.87 6.65 1.01
C VAL A 158 19.73 7.19 2.16
N GLY A 159 20.14 6.37 3.12
CA GLY A 159 20.98 6.78 4.24
C GLY A 159 22.32 7.38 3.79
N LEU A 160 22.95 6.84 2.74
CA LEU A 160 24.15 7.42 2.14
C LEU A 160 23.87 8.79 1.49
N LEU A 161 22.78 8.91 0.74
CA LEU A 161 22.41 10.15 0.07
C LEU A 161 22.07 11.27 1.07
N GLU A 162 21.46 10.93 2.21
CA GLU A 162 21.20 11.88 3.29
C GLU A 162 22.50 12.50 3.84
N GLN A 163 23.54 11.70 4.00
CA GLN A 163 24.87 12.19 4.42
C GLN A 163 25.51 13.13 3.38
N HIS A 164 25.09 13.07 2.13
CA HIS A 164 25.58 13.90 1.03
C HIS A 164 24.66 15.07 0.67
N GLY A 165 23.78 15.48 1.58
CA GLY A 165 22.97 16.69 1.43
C GLY A 165 21.64 16.50 0.69
N LEU A 166 21.17 15.27 0.51
CA LEU A 166 19.88 14.98 -0.10
C LEU A 166 18.74 15.75 0.59
N THR A 167 18.75 15.81 1.92
CA THR A 167 17.73 16.51 2.71
C THR A 167 17.65 17.99 2.36
N ALA A 168 18.79 18.68 2.19
CA ALA A 168 18.83 20.10 1.82
C ALA A 168 18.21 20.34 0.44
N TRP A 169 18.53 19.49 -0.54
CA TRP A 169 17.94 19.57 -1.86
C TRP A 169 16.42 19.26 -1.82
N LEU A 170 16.01 18.23 -1.10
CA LEU A 170 14.60 17.87 -0.93
C LEU A 170 13.79 18.97 -0.26
N THR A 171 14.39 19.74 0.68
CA THR A 171 13.75 20.89 1.33
C THR A 171 13.40 21.97 0.30
N THR A 172 14.27 22.23 -0.67
CA THR A 172 13.96 23.20 -1.74
C THR A 172 12.84 22.70 -2.66
N VAL A 173 12.77 21.42 -2.92
CA VAL A 173 11.75 20.80 -3.78
C VAL A 173 10.40 20.68 -3.07
N ALA A 174 10.38 20.19 -1.84
CA ALA A 174 9.14 20.02 -1.06
C ALA A 174 8.58 21.34 -0.54
N GLY A 175 9.44 22.35 -0.39
CA GLY A 175 9.07 23.69 0.12
C GLY A 175 9.15 23.80 1.63
N SER A 176 9.27 25.03 2.09
CA SER A 176 9.31 25.43 3.50
C SER A 176 8.35 26.61 3.74
N GLY A 177 7.98 26.88 5.00
CA GLY A 177 7.08 27.98 5.37
C GLY A 177 5.87 27.49 6.18
N PRO A 178 4.89 28.37 6.46
CA PRO A 178 3.68 28.00 7.18
C PRO A 178 2.81 27.04 6.38
N ASP A 179 2.08 26.16 7.09
CA ASP A 179 1.21 25.20 6.45
C ASP A 179 0.07 25.88 5.71
N SER A 180 0.06 25.69 4.42
CA SER A 180 -0.98 26.11 3.49
C SER A 180 -1.41 24.91 2.64
N LEU A 181 -2.60 24.96 2.07
CA LEU A 181 -3.06 23.91 1.15
C LEU A 181 -2.06 23.70 0.01
N GLY A 182 -1.51 24.79 -0.54
CA GLY A 182 -0.50 24.71 -1.59
C GLY A 182 0.77 23.97 -1.17
N LEU A 183 1.22 24.18 0.07
CA LEU A 183 2.40 23.49 0.60
C LEU A 183 2.13 22.01 0.89
N LEU A 184 0.95 21.68 1.43
CA LEU A 184 0.55 20.29 1.63
C LEU A 184 0.42 19.54 0.30
N LEU A 185 -0.20 20.16 -0.71
CA LEU A 185 -0.24 19.61 -2.07
C LEU A 185 1.16 19.40 -2.64
N ARG A 186 2.04 20.41 -2.52
CA ARG A 186 3.43 20.29 -2.98
C ARG A 186 4.15 19.14 -2.30
N THR A 187 3.99 18.98 -0.98
CA THR A 187 4.55 17.84 -0.23
C THR A 187 4.00 16.50 -0.73
N ALA A 188 2.68 16.39 -0.92
CA ALA A 188 2.04 15.17 -1.42
C ALA A 188 2.52 14.82 -2.84
N PHE A 189 2.57 15.80 -3.76
CA PHE A 189 3.08 15.57 -5.12
C PHE A 189 4.57 15.20 -5.12
N THR A 190 5.39 15.84 -4.29
CA THR A 190 6.81 15.47 -4.14
C THR A 190 6.96 14.03 -3.65
N GLY A 191 6.18 13.62 -2.64
CA GLY A 191 6.14 12.24 -2.16
C GLY A 191 5.72 11.25 -3.24
N ALA A 192 4.72 11.60 -4.06
CA ALA A 192 4.26 10.77 -5.16
C ALA A 192 5.31 10.60 -6.25
N VAL A 193 5.97 11.69 -6.67
CA VAL A 193 7.06 11.64 -7.65
C VAL A 193 8.22 10.80 -7.11
N ALA A 194 8.68 11.08 -5.90
CA ALA A 194 9.77 10.31 -5.27
C ALA A 194 9.44 8.82 -5.19
N SER A 195 8.20 8.46 -4.80
CA SER A 195 7.78 7.06 -4.73
C SER A 195 7.83 6.34 -6.08
N ASN A 196 7.50 7.03 -7.16
CA ASN A 196 7.59 6.47 -8.50
C ASN A 196 9.02 6.39 -9.03
N LEU A 197 9.94 7.19 -8.50
CA LEU A 197 11.37 7.11 -8.83
C LEU A 197 12.06 5.96 -8.11
N VAL A 198 11.86 5.84 -6.79
CA VAL A 198 12.66 4.92 -5.96
C VAL A 198 11.88 3.88 -5.17
N ASN A 199 10.61 4.00 -4.99
CA ASN A 199 9.67 3.23 -4.15
C ASN A 199 9.17 4.07 -2.95
N ASN A 200 7.96 3.76 -2.46
CA ASN A 200 7.28 4.55 -1.44
C ASN A 200 8.03 4.62 -0.10
N LEU A 201 8.62 3.52 0.33
CA LEU A 201 9.28 3.46 1.63
C LEU A 201 10.59 4.27 1.69
N PRO A 202 11.55 4.10 0.75
CA PRO A 202 12.71 4.99 0.67
C PRO A 202 12.33 6.46 0.42
N ALA A 203 11.30 6.71 -0.40
CA ALA A 203 10.84 8.08 -0.66
C ALA A 203 10.29 8.74 0.62
N TYR A 204 9.51 7.99 1.42
CA TYR A 204 9.02 8.47 2.70
C TYR A 204 10.18 8.81 3.64
N LEU A 205 11.13 7.89 3.83
CA LEU A 205 12.27 8.11 4.73
C LEU A 205 13.11 9.32 4.31
N ALA A 206 13.39 9.49 3.03
CA ALA A 206 14.17 10.61 2.53
C ALA A 206 13.44 11.96 2.71
N LEU A 207 12.12 11.99 2.64
CA LEU A 207 11.30 13.20 2.74
C LEU A 207 10.78 13.47 4.16
N GLU A 208 10.77 12.47 5.05
CA GLU A 208 10.31 12.60 6.42
C GLU A 208 10.98 13.75 7.18
N PRO A 209 12.34 13.89 7.17
CA PRO A 209 13.00 15.00 7.86
C PRO A 209 12.53 16.37 7.39
N VAL A 210 12.21 16.51 6.10
CA VAL A 210 11.71 17.76 5.51
C VAL A 210 10.27 18.05 5.92
N ALA A 211 9.44 16.99 6.04
CA ALA A 211 8.03 17.10 6.43
C ALA A 211 7.82 17.17 7.95
N SER A 212 8.85 16.82 8.76
CA SER A 212 8.74 16.70 10.22
C SER A 212 8.46 18.00 10.96
N SER A 213 8.53 19.15 10.28
CA SER A 213 8.20 20.45 10.83
C SER A 213 6.72 20.61 11.21
N SER A 214 5.83 19.78 10.67
CA SER A 214 4.40 19.80 10.95
C SER A 214 3.78 18.42 10.80
N PRO A 215 2.87 18.01 11.71
CA PRO A 215 2.08 16.81 11.58
C PRO A 215 1.29 16.74 10.26
N ASP A 216 0.73 17.85 9.81
CA ASP A 216 -0.07 17.90 8.58
C ASP A 216 0.80 17.64 7.33
N ARG A 217 2.06 18.10 7.34
CA ARG A 217 3.02 17.79 6.28
C ARG A 217 3.40 16.31 6.25
N LEU A 218 3.61 15.70 7.42
CA LEU A 218 3.85 14.26 7.50
C LEU A 218 2.67 13.47 6.95
N LEU A 219 1.43 13.88 7.25
CA LEU A 219 0.24 13.25 6.70
C LEU A 219 0.10 13.49 5.19
N ALA A 220 0.40 14.70 4.71
CA ALA A 220 0.43 15.00 3.28
C ALA A 220 1.51 14.17 2.54
N LEU A 221 2.68 13.97 3.17
CA LEU A 221 3.72 13.08 2.65
C LEU A 221 3.23 11.64 2.57
N LEU A 222 2.51 11.13 3.60
CA LEU A 222 1.90 9.81 3.55
C LEU A 222 0.90 9.66 2.41
N ILE A 223 0.02 10.66 2.22
CA ILE A 223 -0.92 10.69 1.09
C ILE A 223 -0.13 10.55 -0.22
N GLY A 224 0.93 11.33 -0.39
CA GLY A 224 1.78 11.29 -1.56
C GLY A 224 2.45 9.93 -1.80
N THR A 225 3.08 9.40 -0.76
CA THR A 225 3.85 8.14 -0.87
C THR A 225 2.98 6.88 -0.94
N ASN A 226 1.73 6.94 -0.48
CA ASN A 226 0.81 5.81 -0.55
C ASN A 226 -0.09 5.83 -1.81
N LEU A 227 -0.52 7.00 -2.28
CA LEU A 227 -1.36 7.12 -3.48
C LEU A 227 -0.54 7.27 -4.77
N GLY A 228 0.65 7.87 -4.67
CA GLY A 228 1.56 8.07 -5.81
C GLY A 228 1.98 6.81 -6.55
N PRO A 229 2.30 5.70 -5.86
CA PRO A 229 2.82 4.45 -6.47
C PRO A 229 1.89 3.73 -7.43
N LEU A 230 0.84 4.36 -7.91
CA LEU A 230 -0.09 3.80 -8.90
C LEU A 230 0.30 4.13 -10.36
N ILE A 231 1.45 4.80 -10.58
CA ILE A 231 1.94 5.14 -11.93
C ILE A 231 2.97 4.11 -12.42
N THR A 232 3.88 3.67 -11.54
CA THR A 232 4.95 2.74 -11.91
C THR A 232 4.77 1.37 -11.25
N LEU A 233 5.27 0.31 -11.91
CA LEU A 233 5.16 -1.07 -11.42
C LEU A 233 6.13 -1.40 -10.27
N TRP A 234 6.89 -0.42 -9.79
CA TRP A 234 7.86 -0.56 -8.69
C TRP A 234 7.66 0.48 -7.57
N GLY A 235 6.69 1.38 -7.72
CA GLY A 235 6.46 2.51 -6.82
C GLY A 235 6.11 2.13 -5.38
N SER A 236 5.63 0.90 -5.12
CA SER A 236 5.40 0.39 -3.76
C SER A 236 5.68 -1.11 -3.65
N LEU A 237 5.93 -1.57 -2.41
CA LEU A 237 6.03 -3.00 -2.12
C LEU A 237 4.76 -3.76 -2.49
N ALA A 238 3.58 -3.16 -2.25
CA ALA A 238 2.30 -3.75 -2.63
C ALA A 238 2.21 -3.96 -4.14
N THR A 239 2.66 -2.98 -4.95
CA THR A 239 2.67 -3.07 -6.40
C THR A 239 3.67 -4.13 -6.90
N LEU A 240 4.84 -4.24 -6.27
CA LEU A 240 5.83 -5.27 -6.60
C LEU A 240 5.29 -6.68 -6.32
N LEU A 241 4.71 -6.91 -5.14
CA LEU A 241 4.09 -8.19 -4.78
C LEU A 241 2.91 -8.52 -5.69
N TRP A 242 2.06 -7.55 -5.99
CA TRP A 242 0.95 -7.72 -6.91
C TRP A 242 1.43 -8.13 -8.32
N ARG A 243 2.46 -7.46 -8.84
CA ARG A 243 3.05 -7.78 -10.14
C ARG A 243 3.61 -9.21 -10.18
N ASP A 244 4.30 -9.63 -9.12
CA ASP A 244 4.81 -10.99 -8.99
C ASP A 244 3.66 -12.02 -8.98
N ARG A 245 2.57 -11.75 -8.26
CA ARG A 245 1.37 -12.60 -8.26
C ARG A 245 0.63 -12.62 -9.59
N CYS A 246 0.60 -11.50 -10.32
CA CYS A 246 0.08 -11.48 -11.69
C CYS A 246 0.90 -12.38 -12.60
N ARG A 247 2.23 -12.25 -12.54
CA ARG A 247 3.17 -13.07 -13.34
C ARG A 247 3.06 -14.55 -13.01
N SER A 248 3.04 -14.93 -11.73
CA SER A 248 2.85 -16.31 -11.27
C SER A 248 1.49 -16.89 -11.66
N GLY A 249 0.51 -16.04 -11.91
CA GLY A 249 -0.82 -16.40 -12.40
C GLY A 249 -0.99 -16.20 -13.91
N ASP A 250 0.08 -16.21 -14.71
CA ASP A 250 0.05 -16.06 -16.18
C ASP A 250 -0.75 -14.85 -16.68
N LEU A 251 -0.75 -13.76 -15.91
CA LEU A 251 -1.30 -12.48 -16.33
C LEU A 251 -0.18 -11.51 -16.68
N THR A 252 -0.04 -11.20 -17.96
CA THR A 252 0.88 -10.16 -18.42
C THR A 252 0.31 -8.78 -18.11
N VAL A 253 1.05 -8.01 -17.31
CA VAL A 253 0.68 -6.66 -16.95
C VAL A 253 1.25 -5.69 -17.98
N SER A 254 0.37 -4.99 -18.70
CA SER A 254 0.79 -3.90 -19.58
C SER A 254 1.21 -2.68 -18.76
N TRP A 255 2.50 -2.36 -18.78
CA TRP A 255 3.04 -1.16 -18.12
C TRP A 255 2.34 0.13 -18.58
N THR A 256 2.13 0.28 -19.88
CA THR A 256 1.48 1.46 -20.43
C THR A 256 0.06 1.65 -19.92
N ARG A 257 -0.75 0.58 -19.88
CA ARG A 257 -2.12 0.66 -19.36
C ARG A 257 -2.14 1.00 -17.88
N PHE A 258 -1.23 0.43 -17.10
CA PHE A 258 -1.08 0.72 -15.69
C PHE A 258 -0.67 2.18 -15.47
N ALA A 259 0.36 2.65 -16.18
CA ALA A 259 0.89 4.00 -16.07
C ALA A 259 -0.14 5.06 -16.51
N VAL A 260 -0.88 4.84 -17.60
CA VAL A 260 -1.93 5.75 -18.04
C VAL A 260 -3.06 5.85 -17.02
N ALA A 261 -3.53 4.72 -16.49
CA ALA A 261 -4.55 4.73 -15.43
C ALA A 261 -4.06 5.51 -14.20
N GLY A 262 -2.82 5.27 -13.77
CA GLY A 262 -2.19 5.97 -12.66
C GLY A 262 -1.97 7.45 -12.92
N ALA A 263 -1.48 7.82 -14.11
CA ALA A 263 -1.24 9.22 -14.47
C ALA A 263 -2.52 10.07 -14.47
N ILE A 264 -3.66 9.46 -14.79
CA ILE A 264 -4.96 10.11 -14.68
C ILE A 264 -5.45 10.14 -13.23
N GLY A 265 -5.35 9.02 -12.52
CA GLY A 265 -5.97 8.88 -11.20
C GLY A 265 -5.16 9.52 -10.07
N VAL A 266 -3.84 9.41 -10.08
CA VAL A 266 -2.98 9.89 -8.99
C VAL A 266 -3.15 11.40 -8.73
N PRO A 267 -3.13 12.29 -9.72
CA PRO A 267 -3.34 13.72 -9.45
C PRO A 267 -4.69 14.01 -8.78
N ILE A 268 -5.76 13.32 -9.21
CA ILE A 268 -7.10 13.47 -8.65
C ILE A 268 -7.12 12.99 -7.20
N LEU A 269 -6.53 11.81 -6.93
CA LEU A 269 -6.42 11.25 -5.60
C LEU A 269 -5.63 12.15 -4.64
N LEU A 270 -4.49 12.68 -5.10
CA LEU A 270 -3.65 13.56 -4.29
C LEU A 270 -4.38 14.86 -3.93
N VAL A 271 -5.00 15.52 -4.93
CA VAL A 271 -5.72 16.77 -4.69
C VAL A 271 -6.90 16.56 -3.75
N THR A 272 -7.74 15.57 -4.02
CA THR A 272 -8.96 15.33 -3.21
C THR A 272 -8.63 14.88 -1.79
N SER A 273 -7.65 13.98 -1.61
CA SER A 273 -7.28 13.49 -0.28
C SER A 273 -6.52 14.54 0.53
N THR A 274 -5.66 15.36 -0.10
CA THR A 274 -4.97 16.46 0.57
C THR A 274 -5.94 17.59 0.94
N LEU A 275 -6.94 17.86 0.10
CA LEU A 275 -8.01 18.78 0.43
C LEU A 275 -8.84 18.28 1.63
N ALA A 276 -9.16 16.98 1.66
CA ALA A 276 -9.84 16.37 2.80
C ALA A 276 -9.01 16.50 4.09
N LEU A 277 -7.69 16.30 4.02
CA LEU A 277 -6.77 16.54 5.14
C LEU A 277 -6.83 18.02 5.60
N TRP A 278 -6.77 18.95 4.66
CA TRP A 278 -6.84 20.38 4.94
C TRP A 278 -8.12 20.80 5.66
N LEU A 279 -9.25 20.19 5.33
CA LEU A 279 -10.56 20.49 5.92
C LEU A 279 -10.76 19.92 7.34
N THR A 280 -9.95 18.95 7.75
CA THR A 280 -10.10 18.22 9.05
C THR A 280 -8.94 18.42 10.02
N ARG A 281 -8.06 19.34 9.72
CA ARG A 281 -6.89 19.67 10.56
C ARG A 281 -7.24 20.53 11.79
#